data_1967bf88ad04cf1c1e8472ffdaa2717d
#
_entry.id   1967bf88ad04cf1c1e8472ffdaa2717d
#
_cell.length_a   1.000
_cell.length_b   1.000
_cell.length_c   1.000
_cell.angle_alpha   90.00
_cell.angle_beta   90.00
_cell.angle_gamma   90.00
#
_symmetry.space_group_name_H-M   'P 1'
#
loop_
_entity.id
_entity.type
_entity.pdbx_description
1 polymer ?
#
loop_
_entity_poly.entity_id
_entity_poly.type
_entity_poly.pdbx_seq_one_letter_code
_entity_poly.pdbx_strand_id
1 'polypeptide(L)'
;MNNKTIWITGGSTGIGKALAIKFANNGWNVAISARRENLLNELSDKYENITSFPLDVTDKIKCTEVFTQIKNKFQEIDICFFSTGTWNPKKEKDIDVQQIENVFKINFFGTLNSIKAVEQYYRDRKKGIITIVSSIAGYRGLPNSTGYGPSKSALNNLAESLYFDFKRSNVRVCLVSPGFIKTPMTDKND
;
A
#
# COMPACT_ATOMS: atom_id res chain seq x y z
N MET A 1 -10.84 8.38 -24.77
CA MET A 1 -9.52 8.55 -24.08
C MET A 1 -9.46 7.50 -22.99
N ASN A 2 -8.42 6.65 -22.96
CA ASN A 2 -8.29 5.69 -21.85
C ASN A 2 -7.98 6.48 -20.56
N ASN A 3 -8.86 6.37 -19.57
CA ASN A 3 -8.64 6.98 -18.26
C ASN A 3 -7.40 6.34 -17.61
N LYS A 4 -6.57 7.16 -16.96
CA LYS A 4 -5.44 6.65 -16.17
C LYS A 4 -5.91 5.74 -15.05
N THR A 5 -5.11 4.75 -14.69
CA THR A 5 -5.47 3.75 -13.69
C THR A 5 -4.50 3.79 -12.50
N ILE A 6 -5.06 3.71 -11.30
CA ILE A 6 -4.29 3.53 -10.06
C ILE A 6 -4.74 2.26 -9.32
N TRP A 7 -3.79 1.48 -8.82
CA TRP A 7 -4.03 0.40 -7.87
C TRP A 7 -3.59 0.81 -6.47
N ILE A 8 -4.49 0.69 -5.48
CA ILE A 8 -4.28 1.08 -4.10
C ILE A 8 -4.46 -0.13 -3.18
N THR A 9 -3.40 -0.58 -2.50
CA THR A 9 -3.53 -1.53 -1.39
C THR A 9 -3.82 -0.77 -0.09
N GLY A 10 -4.57 -1.38 0.84
CA GLY A 10 -5.06 -0.68 2.03
C GLY A 10 -6.20 0.30 1.73
N GLY A 11 -6.92 0.10 0.62
CA GLY A 11 -7.96 1.00 0.12
C GLY A 11 -9.27 1.05 0.91
N SER A 12 -9.46 0.19 1.94
CA SER A 12 -10.72 0.11 2.66
C SER A 12 -10.96 1.21 3.69
N THR A 13 -9.90 1.86 4.22
CA THR A 13 -10.00 2.91 5.25
C THR A 13 -8.84 3.90 5.16
N GLY A 14 -8.89 4.96 5.96
CA GLY A 14 -7.79 5.91 6.17
C GLY A 14 -7.27 6.55 4.88
N ILE A 15 -5.95 6.61 4.75
CA ILE A 15 -5.26 7.27 3.64
C ILE A 15 -5.63 6.62 2.30
N GLY A 16 -5.62 5.29 2.21
CA GLY A 16 -5.94 4.57 0.98
C GLY A 16 -7.37 4.82 0.50
N LYS A 17 -8.37 4.82 1.40
CA LYS A 17 -9.76 5.15 1.08
C LYS A 17 -9.90 6.60 0.59
N ALA A 18 -9.31 7.56 1.31
CA ALA A 18 -9.38 8.97 0.95
C ALA A 18 -8.75 9.23 -0.42
N LEU A 19 -7.62 8.57 -0.70
CA LEU A 19 -6.94 8.67 -1.98
C LEU A 19 -7.77 8.04 -3.10
N ALA A 20 -8.37 6.86 -2.88
CA ALA A 20 -9.25 6.21 -3.85
C ALA A 20 -10.40 7.13 -4.28
N ILE A 21 -11.09 7.75 -3.32
CA ILE A 21 -12.16 8.71 -3.59
C ILE A 21 -11.64 9.93 -4.36
N LYS A 22 -10.46 10.44 -3.99
CA LYS A 22 -9.88 11.61 -4.66
C LYS A 22 -9.54 11.30 -6.12
N PHE A 23 -8.95 10.15 -6.42
CA PHE A 23 -8.65 9.75 -7.80
C PHE A 23 -9.93 9.48 -8.60
N ALA A 24 -10.91 8.80 -8.00
CA ALA A 24 -12.19 8.55 -8.64
C ALA A 24 -12.89 9.86 -9.05
N ASN A 25 -12.96 10.84 -8.15
CA ASN A 25 -13.55 12.15 -8.43
C ASN A 25 -12.77 12.96 -9.50
N ASN A 26 -11.54 12.56 -9.81
CA ASN A 26 -10.74 13.14 -10.91
C ASN A 26 -10.77 12.28 -12.18
N GLY A 27 -11.72 11.35 -12.30
CA GLY A 27 -11.96 10.58 -13.51
C GLY A 27 -10.96 9.43 -13.75
N TRP A 28 -10.19 9.03 -12.74
CA TRP A 28 -9.31 7.86 -12.85
C TRP A 28 -10.06 6.56 -12.63
N ASN A 29 -9.62 5.50 -13.30
CA ASN A 29 -9.96 4.14 -12.91
C ASN A 29 -9.19 3.78 -11.63
N VAL A 30 -9.89 3.28 -10.62
CA VAL A 30 -9.30 3.00 -9.32
C VAL A 30 -9.53 1.53 -8.93
N ALA A 31 -8.47 0.76 -8.87
CA ALA A 31 -8.47 -0.56 -8.25
C ALA A 31 -8.14 -0.43 -6.76
N ILE A 32 -8.99 -0.95 -5.89
CA ILE A 32 -8.75 -0.94 -4.44
C ILE A 32 -8.64 -2.36 -3.89
N SER A 33 -7.67 -2.57 -3.02
CA SER A 33 -7.42 -3.87 -2.37
C SER A 33 -7.27 -3.74 -0.86
N ALA A 34 -7.91 -4.64 -0.14
CA ALA A 34 -7.79 -4.85 1.30
C ALA A 34 -8.43 -6.18 1.68
N ARG A 35 -8.29 -6.63 2.94
CA ARG A 35 -8.92 -7.86 3.44
C ARG A 35 -10.43 -7.73 3.70
N ARG A 36 -10.90 -6.53 4.07
CA ARG A 36 -12.31 -6.27 4.41
C ARG A 36 -13.10 -5.99 3.14
N GLU A 37 -13.62 -7.06 2.55
CA GLU A 37 -14.34 -7.01 1.28
C GLU A 37 -15.59 -6.14 1.34
N ASN A 38 -16.36 -6.21 2.42
CA ASN A 38 -17.55 -5.38 2.61
C ASN A 38 -17.25 -3.88 2.48
N LEU A 39 -16.16 -3.39 3.08
CA LEU A 39 -15.77 -1.98 2.99
C LEU A 39 -15.23 -1.58 1.61
N LEU A 40 -14.70 -2.53 0.85
CA LEU A 40 -14.30 -2.28 -0.54
C LEU A 40 -15.55 -2.19 -1.43
N ASN A 41 -16.52 -3.09 -1.23
CA ASN A 41 -17.75 -3.12 -2.01
C ASN A 41 -18.61 -1.87 -1.78
N GLU A 42 -18.70 -1.37 -0.54
CA GLU A 42 -19.35 -0.08 -0.24
C GLU A 42 -18.77 1.08 -1.08
N LEU A 43 -17.47 1.05 -1.38
CA LEU A 43 -16.83 2.07 -2.21
C LEU A 43 -17.09 1.84 -3.70
N SER A 44 -17.00 0.61 -4.18
CA SER A 44 -17.27 0.29 -5.58
C SER A 44 -18.74 0.48 -5.95
N ASP A 45 -19.67 0.27 -5.02
CA ASP A 45 -21.10 0.53 -5.25
C ASP A 45 -21.42 2.03 -5.33
N LYS A 46 -20.61 2.85 -4.64
CA LYS A 46 -20.79 4.31 -4.60
C LYS A 46 -20.12 5.06 -5.75
N TYR A 47 -19.04 4.52 -6.32
CA TYR A 47 -18.22 5.17 -7.35
C TYR A 47 -18.01 4.19 -8.51
N GLU A 48 -18.61 4.46 -9.67
CA GLU A 48 -18.58 3.59 -10.86
C GLU A 48 -17.17 3.26 -11.37
N ASN A 49 -16.22 4.17 -11.15
CA ASN A 49 -14.83 4.02 -11.56
C ASN A 49 -13.92 3.44 -10.46
N ILE A 50 -14.48 3.01 -9.32
CA ILE A 50 -13.77 2.22 -8.31
C ILE A 50 -14.13 0.75 -8.48
N THR A 51 -13.15 -0.13 -8.51
CA THR A 51 -13.35 -1.58 -8.54
C THR A 51 -12.66 -2.23 -7.36
N SER A 52 -13.38 -3.10 -6.67
CA SER A 52 -12.94 -3.89 -5.53
C SER A 52 -12.16 -5.13 -5.98
N PHE A 53 -10.99 -5.36 -5.38
CA PHE A 53 -10.16 -6.55 -5.53
C PHE A 53 -9.68 -7.01 -4.14
N PRO A 54 -10.45 -7.87 -3.44
CA PRO A 54 -10.10 -8.34 -2.10
C PRO A 54 -8.73 -9.02 -2.07
N LEU A 55 -7.88 -8.62 -1.11
CA LEU A 55 -6.50 -9.10 -1.04
C LEU A 55 -5.97 -9.05 0.39
N ASP A 56 -5.38 -10.15 0.85
CA ASP A 56 -4.38 -10.13 1.93
C ASP A 56 -2.99 -10.04 1.29
N VAL A 57 -2.31 -8.91 1.50
CA VAL A 57 -0.98 -8.68 0.94
C VAL A 57 0.10 -9.62 1.50
N THR A 58 -0.19 -10.36 2.57
CA THR A 58 0.73 -11.36 3.11
C THR A 58 0.75 -12.65 2.28
N ASP A 59 -0.24 -12.85 1.42
CA ASP A 59 -0.29 -13.93 0.44
C ASP A 59 0.36 -13.48 -0.88
N LYS A 60 1.59 -13.96 -1.10
CA LYS A 60 2.40 -13.63 -2.28
C LYS A 60 1.75 -14.09 -3.59
N ILE A 61 1.13 -15.27 -3.59
CA ILE A 61 0.48 -15.81 -4.79
C ILE A 61 -0.72 -14.96 -5.14
N LYS A 62 -1.55 -14.66 -4.13
CA LYS A 62 -2.73 -13.83 -4.29
C LYS A 62 -2.42 -12.41 -4.76
N CYS A 63 -1.31 -11.82 -4.35
CA CYS A 63 -0.85 -10.53 -4.88
C CYS A 63 -0.68 -10.56 -6.41
N THR A 64 -0.07 -11.63 -6.93
CA THR A 64 0.15 -11.79 -8.38
C THR A 64 -1.16 -12.05 -9.13
N GLU A 65 -2.04 -12.89 -8.59
CA GLU A 65 -3.36 -13.17 -9.15
C GLU A 65 -4.22 -11.90 -9.25
N VAL A 66 -4.30 -11.15 -8.15
CA VAL A 66 -5.07 -9.89 -8.08
C VAL A 66 -4.50 -8.86 -9.04
N PHE A 67 -3.18 -8.70 -9.12
CA PHE A 67 -2.59 -7.80 -10.10
C PHE A 67 -2.93 -8.21 -11.53
N THR A 68 -2.92 -9.50 -11.84
CA THR A 68 -3.31 -10.02 -13.15
C THR A 68 -4.78 -9.70 -13.47
N GLN A 69 -5.69 -9.83 -12.51
CA GLN A 69 -7.10 -9.45 -12.67
C GLN A 69 -7.25 -7.95 -12.94
N ILE A 70 -6.52 -7.09 -12.20
CA ILE A 70 -6.51 -5.65 -12.40
C ILE A 70 -6.01 -5.28 -13.80
N LYS A 71 -4.90 -5.90 -14.23
CA LYS A 71 -4.34 -5.69 -15.57
C LYS A 71 -5.31 -6.11 -16.67
N ASN A 72 -5.99 -7.24 -16.51
CA ASN A 72 -6.97 -7.72 -17.47
C ASN A 72 -8.19 -6.78 -17.59
N LYS A 73 -8.60 -6.18 -16.48
CA LYS A 73 -9.73 -5.22 -16.47
C LYS A 73 -9.38 -3.87 -17.08
N PHE A 74 -8.22 -3.30 -16.70
CA PHE A 74 -7.88 -1.93 -17.05
C PHE A 74 -6.79 -1.81 -18.12
N GLN A 75 -6.15 -2.92 -18.49
CA GLN A 75 -5.05 -3.03 -19.45
C GLN A 75 -3.79 -2.26 -19.04
N GLU A 76 -3.89 -0.99 -18.69
CA GLU A 76 -2.77 -0.17 -18.24
C GLU A 76 -2.96 0.30 -16.80
N ILE A 77 -1.90 0.18 -15.98
CA ILE A 77 -1.83 0.69 -14.62
C ILE A 77 -0.71 1.73 -14.55
N ASP A 78 -1.05 2.98 -14.26
CA ASP A 78 -0.10 4.09 -14.25
C ASP A 78 0.58 4.25 -12.91
N ILE A 79 -0.16 4.01 -11.82
CA ILE A 79 0.32 4.16 -10.45
C ILE A 79 -0.06 2.93 -9.63
N CYS A 80 0.90 2.40 -8.86
CA CYS A 80 0.62 1.51 -7.75
C CYS A 80 0.93 2.24 -6.45
N PHE A 81 -0.04 2.28 -5.54
CA PHE A 81 0.04 2.97 -4.26
C PHE A 81 -0.12 1.96 -3.12
N PHE A 82 0.99 1.60 -2.47
CA PHE A 82 1.04 0.58 -1.45
C PHE A 82 0.95 1.21 -0.06
N SER A 83 -0.29 1.25 0.48
CA SER A 83 -0.59 1.86 1.79
C SER A 83 -1.10 0.88 2.84
N THR A 84 -1.05 -0.42 2.56
CA THR A 84 -1.39 -1.41 3.57
C THR A 84 -0.43 -1.31 4.75
N GLY A 85 -0.99 -1.28 5.95
CA GLY A 85 -0.21 -1.27 7.17
C GLY A 85 -1.06 -1.55 8.38
N THR A 86 -0.39 -1.97 9.45
CA THR A 86 -0.98 -2.15 10.77
C THR A 86 -0.08 -1.54 11.82
N TRP A 87 -0.68 -1.05 12.87
CA TRP A 87 -0.03 -0.60 14.08
C TRP A 87 -0.91 -1.00 15.26
N ASN A 88 -0.32 -1.61 16.24
CA ASN A 88 -0.99 -1.99 17.46
C ASN A 88 -0.15 -1.47 18.64
N PRO A 89 -0.44 -0.26 19.13
CA PRO A 89 0.28 0.32 20.27
C PRO A 89 -0.14 -0.45 21.53
N LYS A 90 0.68 -1.38 21.96
CA LYS A 90 0.52 -1.99 23.27
C LYS A 90 1.40 -1.23 24.26
N LYS A 91 0.82 -0.81 25.39
CA LYS A 91 1.54 -0.26 26.54
C LYS A 91 2.13 -1.41 27.38
N GLU A 92 2.76 -2.38 26.72
CA GLU A 92 3.36 -3.52 27.40
C GLU A 92 4.79 -3.17 27.85
N LYS A 93 5.15 -3.70 29.02
CA LYS A 93 6.50 -3.52 29.57
C LYS A 93 7.55 -4.36 28.84
N ASP A 94 7.09 -5.45 28.17
CA ASP A 94 7.96 -6.43 27.54
C ASP A 94 7.92 -6.33 26.00
N ILE A 95 9.02 -6.73 25.37
CA ILE A 95 9.13 -6.82 23.92
C ILE A 95 8.36 -8.06 23.43
N ASP A 96 7.24 -7.86 22.72
CA ASP A 96 6.47 -8.93 22.09
C ASP A 96 7.03 -9.23 20.69
N VAL A 97 7.89 -10.23 20.60
CA VAL A 97 8.54 -10.64 19.34
C VAL A 97 7.50 -11.10 18.31
N GLN A 98 6.50 -11.86 18.71
CA GLN A 98 5.45 -12.34 17.80
C GLN A 98 4.62 -11.20 17.19
N GLN A 99 4.33 -10.18 17.99
CA GLN A 99 3.66 -8.98 17.49
C GLN A 99 4.55 -8.23 16.49
N ILE A 100 5.84 -8.08 16.77
CA ILE A 100 6.79 -7.43 15.86
C ILE A 100 6.86 -8.18 14.53
N GLU A 101 6.98 -9.50 14.56
CA GLU A 101 6.95 -10.33 13.36
C GLU A 101 5.66 -10.12 12.54
N ASN A 102 4.50 -10.10 13.19
CA ASN A 102 3.23 -9.86 12.53
C ASN A 102 3.15 -8.47 11.88
N VAL A 103 3.69 -7.44 12.56
CA VAL A 103 3.77 -6.09 11.99
C VAL A 103 4.69 -6.08 10.76
N PHE A 104 5.85 -6.71 10.82
CA PHE A 104 6.75 -6.84 9.66
C PHE A 104 6.11 -7.63 8.52
N LYS A 105 5.44 -8.73 8.84
CA LYS A 105 4.74 -9.56 7.85
C LYS A 105 3.75 -8.73 7.03
N ILE A 106 2.98 -7.85 7.69
CA ILE A 106 1.98 -7.02 7.01
C ILE A 106 2.64 -5.79 6.36
N ASN A 107 3.40 -5.00 7.13
CA ASN A 107 3.87 -3.69 6.68
C ASN A 107 5.00 -3.80 5.66
N PHE A 108 5.98 -4.67 5.90
CA PHE A 108 7.16 -4.81 5.05
C PHE A 108 6.96 -5.89 3.99
N PHE A 109 6.75 -7.14 4.39
CA PHE A 109 6.62 -8.24 3.43
C PHE A 109 5.36 -8.12 2.56
N GLY A 110 4.24 -7.65 3.12
CA GLY A 110 3.03 -7.39 2.35
C GLY A 110 3.24 -6.32 1.27
N THR A 111 3.96 -5.25 1.59
CA THR A 111 4.36 -4.24 0.60
C THR A 111 5.30 -4.83 -0.44
N LEU A 112 6.30 -5.60 -0.02
CA LEU A 112 7.27 -6.26 -0.91
C LEU A 112 6.58 -7.25 -1.87
N ASN A 113 5.62 -8.06 -1.39
CA ASN A 113 4.82 -8.95 -2.23
C ASN A 113 4.03 -8.19 -3.30
N SER A 114 3.44 -7.05 -2.91
CA SER A 114 2.69 -6.19 -3.83
C SER A 114 3.60 -5.56 -4.89
N ILE A 115 4.81 -5.13 -4.50
CA ILE A 115 5.82 -4.61 -5.44
C ILE A 115 6.28 -5.73 -6.39
N LYS A 116 6.53 -6.93 -5.87
CA LYS A 116 6.96 -8.08 -6.68
C LYS A 116 5.92 -8.45 -7.74
N ALA A 117 4.64 -8.35 -7.40
CA ALA A 117 3.56 -8.64 -8.35
C ALA A 117 3.57 -7.70 -9.58
N VAL A 118 4.01 -6.45 -9.43
CA VAL A 118 4.01 -5.44 -10.50
C VAL A 118 5.37 -5.23 -11.15
N GLU A 119 6.43 -5.79 -10.59
CA GLU A 119 7.82 -5.51 -10.98
C GLU A 119 8.06 -5.72 -12.48
N GLN A 120 7.78 -6.93 -12.98
CA GLN A 120 8.06 -7.26 -14.38
C GLN A 120 7.21 -6.41 -15.34
N TYR A 121 5.94 -6.20 -15.01
CA TYR A 121 5.06 -5.36 -15.81
C TYR A 121 5.60 -3.94 -15.99
N TYR A 122 6.09 -3.30 -14.94
CA TYR A 122 6.63 -1.96 -15.03
C TYR A 122 8.00 -1.92 -15.72
N ARG A 123 8.84 -2.96 -15.52
CA ARG A 123 10.11 -3.07 -16.25
C ARG A 123 9.92 -3.18 -17.75
N ASP A 124 8.95 -3.96 -18.19
CA ASP A 124 8.64 -4.16 -19.60
C ASP A 124 7.99 -2.91 -20.21
N ARG A 125 7.07 -2.28 -19.48
CA ARG A 125 6.37 -1.06 -19.93
C ARG A 125 7.28 0.16 -19.96
N LYS A 126 8.37 0.18 -19.23
CA LYS A 126 9.31 1.32 -19.07
C LYS A 126 8.61 2.64 -18.71
N LYS A 127 7.53 2.55 -17.95
CA LYS A 127 6.69 3.69 -17.54
C LYS A 127 5.82 3.29 -16.36
N GLY A 128 5.73 4.14 -15.35
CA GLY A 128 4.84 3.97 -14.21
C GLY A 128 5.39 4.56 -12.93
N ILE A 129 4.58 4.50 -11.89
CA ILE A 129 4.92 5.01 -10.57
C ILE A 129 4.60 3.95 -9.52
N ILE A 130 5.58 3.60 -8.72
CA ILE A 130 5.43 2.77 -7.52
C ILE A 130 5.52 3.72 -6.32
N THR A 131 4.46 3.82 -5.54
CA THR A 131 4.44 4.64 -4.33
C THR A 131 4.35 3.76 -3.09
N ILE A 132 5.25 3.95 -2.15
CA ILE A 132 5.33 3.22 -0.88
C ILE A 132 4.96 4.17 0.25
N VAL A 133 4.01 3.78 1.09
CA VAL A 133 3.61 4.56 2.26
C VAL A 133 4.38 4.08 3.49
N SER A 134 5.30 4.91 3.94
CA SER A 134 6.04 4.76 5.18
C SER A 134 5.39 5.58 6.32
N SER A 135 6.18 6.22 7.14
CA SER A 135 5.79 7.09 8.26
C SER A 135 6.99 7.90 8.74
N ILE A 136 6.74 9.02 9.43
CA ILE A 136 7.78 9.70 10.22
C ILE A 136 8.40 8.79 11.28
N ALA A 137 7.66 7.80 11.78
CA ALA A 137 8.17 6.75 12.67
C ALA A 137 9.26 5.87 12.05
N GLY A 138 9.43 5.90 10.73
CA GLY A 138 10.53 5.23 10.02
C GLY A 138 11.86 6.00 10.08
N TYR A 139 11.86 7.25 10.53
CA TYR A 139 13.08 8.07 10.68
C TYR A 139 13.56 8.17 12.13
N ARG A 140 12.63 8.04 13.09
CA ARG A 140 12.94 8.15 14.52
C ARG A 140 12.08 7.17 15.32
N GLY A 141 12.67 6.59 16.36
CA GLY A 141 11.93 5.76 17.31
C GLY A 141 10.87 6.60 18.05
N LEU A 142 9.66 6.06 18.14
CA LEU A 142 8.55 6.65 18.86
C LEU A 142 8.10 5.70 19.98
N PRO A 143 7.51 6.22 21.07
CA PRO A 143 6.93 5.38 22.11
C PRO A 143 5.89 4.38 21.53
N ASN A 144 5.78 3.20 22.12
CA ASN A 144 4.86 2.14 21.73
C ASN A 144 4.95 1.72 20.24
N SER A 145 6.15 1.84 19.64
CA SER A 145 6.37 1.68 18.21
C SER A 145 7.47 0.68 17.86
N THR A 146 7.79 -0.26 18.76
CA THR A 146 8.91 -1.20 18.63
C THR A 146 8.84 -2.10 17.38
N GLY A 147 7.66 -2.44 16.90
CA GLY A 147 7.47 -3.17 15.63
C GLY A 147 7.18 -2.22 14.46
N TYR A 148 6.34 -1.21 14.69
CA TYR A 148 5.89 -0.31 13.63
C TYR A 148 7.03 0.55 13.07
N GLY A 149 7.75 1.29 13.94
CA GLY A 149 8.86 2.14 13.53
C GLY A 149 9.91 1.40 12.70
N PRO A 150 10.49 0.30 13.20
CA PRO A 150 11.44 -0.51 12.44
C PRO A 150 10.89 -1.03 11.11
N SER A 151 9.61 -1.45 11.04
CA SER A 151 8.99 -1.89 9.78
C SER A 151 8.90 -0.75 8.76
N LYS A 152 8.66 0.48 9.20
CA LYS A 152 8.62 1.67 8.33
C LYS A 152 10.03 2.16 7.95
N SER A 153 11.02 2.02 8.83
CA SER A 153 12.43 2.26 8.51
C SER A 153 12.93 1.31 7.42
N ALA A 154 12.56 0.03 7.50
CA ALA A 154 12.86 -0.94 6.47
C ALA A 154 12.25 -0.56 5.11
N LEU A 155 11.02 0.00 5.09
CA LEU A 155 10.40 0.51 3.86
C LEU A 155 11.11 1.75 3.30
N ASN A 156 11.67 2.63 4.15
CA ASN A 156 12.46 3.77 3.71
C ASN A 156 13.68 3.29 2.92
N ASN A 157 14.46 2.38 3.52
CA ASN A 157 15.64 1.82 2.87
C ASN A 157 15.30 1.02 1.60
N LEU A 158 14.22 0.23 1.64
CA LEU A 158 13.74 -0.49 0.46
C LEU A 158 13.40 0.47 -0.69
N ALA A 159 12.70 1.58 -0.42
CA ALA A 159 12.34 2.54 -1.44
C ALA A 159 13.55 3.20 -2.10
N GLU A 160 14.59 3.53 -1.32
CA GLU A 160 15.85 4.06 -1.82
C GLU A 160 16.57 3.04 -2.72
N SER A 161 16.65 1.78 -2.31
CA SER A 161 17.25 0.70 -3.12
C SER A 161 16.48 0.50 -4.42
N LEU A 162 15.16 0.42 -4.35
CA LEU A 162 14.30 0.26 -5.53
C LEU A 162 14.37 1.44 -6.49
N TYR A 163 14.62 2.66 -6.01
CA TYR A 163 14.84 3.82 -6.87
C TYR A 163 16.00 3.56 -7.86
N PHE A 164 17.10 3.00 -7.39
CA PHE A 164 18.25 2.67 -8.26
C PHE A 164 17.91 1.50 -9.19
N ASP A 165 17.26 0.45 -8.67
CA ASP A 165 16.92 -0.75 -9.43
C ASP A 165 15.92 -0.47 -10.57
N PHE A 166 14.97 0.45 -10.37
CA PHE A 166 13.96 0.82 -11.36
C PHE A 166 14.37 1.97 -12.28
N LYS A 167 15.43 2.70 -11.95
CA LYS A 167 15.89 3.86 -12.74
C LYS A 167 16.12 3.54 -14.21
N ARG A 168 16.76 2.38 -14.49
CA ARG A 168 17.03 1.93 -15.88
C ARG A 168 15.76 1.56 -16.65
N SER A 169 14.69 1.28 -15.95
CA SER A 169 13.39 0.94 -16.54
C SER A 169 12.47 2.16 -16.65
N ASN A 170 12.95 3.37 -16.39
CA ASN A 170 12.16 4.60 -16.42
C ASN A 170 10.87 4.52 -15.56
N VAL A 171 10.93 3.76 -14.45
CA VAL A 171 9.85 3.63 -13.47
C VAL A 171 10.20 4.49 -12.27
N ARG A 172 9.27 5.33 -11.86
CA ARG A 172 9.47 6.22 -10.71
C ARG A 172 9.09 5.50 -9.41
N VAL A 173 9.99 5.54 -8.44
CA VAL A 173 9.70 5.08 -7.08
C VAL A 173 9.53 6.30 -6.18
N CYS A 174 8.42 6.37 -5.47
CA CYS A 174 8.08 7.45 -4.56
C CYS A 174 7.88 6.90 -3.14
N LEU A 175 8.46 7.58 -2.16
CA LEU A 175 8.24 7.31 -0.74
C LEU A 175 7.36 8.42 -0.16
N VAL A 176 6.29 8.04 0.53
CA VAL A 176 5.41 8.97 1.25
C VAL A 176 5.52 8.66 2.74
N SER A 177 5.95 9.62 3.53
CA SER A 177 6.12 9.47 4.99
C SER A 177 5.20 10.40 5.76
N PRO A 178 3.93 10.01 5.95
CA PRO A 178 2.97 10.84 6.68
C PRO A 178 3.36 11.02 8.13
N GLY A 179 3.00 12.18 8.70
CA GLY A 179 2.95 12.39 10.14
C GLY A 179 1.68 11.79 10.75
N PHE A 180 1.16 12.44 11.79
CA PHE A 180 -0.09 12.02 12.42
C PHE A 180 -1.28 12.46 11.55
N ILE A 181 -1.91 11.49 10.90
CA ILE A 181 -3.13 11.68 10.09
C ILE A 181 -4.29 11.05 10.85
N LYS A 182 -5.39 11.78 11.04
CA LYS A 182 -6.60 11.25 11.68
C LYS A 182 -7.19 10.11 10.83
N THR A 183 -7.10 8.90 11.33
CA THR A 183 -7.55 7.67 10.67
C THR A 183 -7.96 6.65 11.73
N PRO A 184 -8.72 5.59 11.38
CA PRO A 184 -9.03 4.51 12.33
C PRO A 184 -7.79 3.80 12.92
N MET A 185 -6.63 3.95 12.33
CA MET A 185 -5.37 3.45 12.88
C MET A 185 -4.88 4.34 14.03
N THR A 186 -4.99 5.66 13.89
CA THR A 186 -4.52 6.65 14.87
C THR A 186 -5.54 6.96 15.95
N ASP A 187 -6.82 6.63 15.75
CA ASP A 187 -7.88 6.75 16.77
C ASP A 187 -7.67 5.79 17.97
N LYS A 188 -6.64 4.91 17.89
CA LYS A 188 -6.21 4.01 18.97
C LYS A 188 -5.12 4.63 19.88
N ASN A 189 -4.84 5.92 19.72
CA ASN A 189 -3.78 6.64 20.44
C ASN A 189 -4.20 7.22 21.81
N ASP A 190 -5.36 6.85 22.33
CA ASP A 190 -5.83 7.29 23.64
C ASP A 190 -5.21 6.52 24.82
#